data_a88067597e7ceb6b12efeac815c0906b
#
_entry.id   a88067597e7ceb6b12efeac815c0906b
#
_cell.length_a   1.000
_cell.length_b   1.000
_cell.length_c   1.000
_cell.angle_alpha   90.00
_cell.angle_beta   90.00
_cell.angle_gamma   90.00
#
_symmetry.space_group_name_H-M   'P 1'
#
loop_
_entity.id
_entity.type
_entity.pdbx_description
1 polymer ?
#
loop_
_entity_poly.entity_id
_entity_poly.type
_entity_poly.pdbx_seq_one_letter_code
_entity_poly.pdbx_strand_id
1 'polypeptide(L)'
;KQQFITFTVGQEGSPDITAARMMSEHLGTDHHEYLFTSEEACSIIPDVVYHLETYEPELIRSAIPNYFLARLASKYVKVVLTGEGSDELFAGYLYFRDAPNSIAIHKELRRIFHHLHNVNCQRADRMTMAHGLEARVPFLDPNVIDAVMQVSCLRSSAVLYECNSL
;
A
#
# COMPACT_ATOMS: atom_id res chain seq x y z
N LYS A 1 -24.48 15.06 -0.62
CA LYS A 1 -23.62 13.85 -0.53
C LYS A 1 -22.28 14.30 -0.02
N GLN A 2 -21.74 13.64 1.01
CA GLN A 2 -20.39 13.91 1.48
C GLN A 2 -19.42 13.37 0.42
N GLN A 3 -18.52 14.22 -0.07
CA GLN A 3 -17.50 13.83 -1.04
C GLN A 3 -16.34 13.17 -0.31
N PHE A 4 -15.82 12.08 -0.84
CA PHE A 4 -14.61 11.46 -0.29
C PHE A 4 -13.40 12.34 -0.60
N ILE A 5 -12.48 12.42 0.35
CA ILE A 5 -11.18 13.07 0.15
C ILE A 5 -10.17 11.96 -0.15
N THR A 6 -9.38 12.13 -1.19
CA THR A 6 -8.34 11.17 -1.57
C THR A 6 -6.98 11.86 -1.68
N PHE A 7 -5.92 11.11 -1.41
CA PHE A 7 -4.56 11.63 -1.36
C PHE A 7 -3.65 10.76 -2.20
N THR A 8 -2.74 11.39 -2.93
CA THR A 8 -1.65 10.69 -3.60
C THR A 8 -0.36 11.49 -3.54
N VAL A 9 0.75 10.79 -3.57
CA VAL A 9 2.09 11.39 -3.65
C VAL A 9 2.95 10.63 -4.64
N GLY A 10 3.90 11.29 -5.25
CA GLY A 10 4.82 10.66 -6.18
C GLY A 10 5.83 11.65 -6.75
N GLN A 11 6.63 11.15 -7.66
CA GLN A 11 7.49 12.01 -8.48
C GLN A 11 6.77 12.37 -9.78
N GLU A 12 7.17 13.47 -10.40
CA GLU A 12 6.64 13.87 -11.69
C GLU A 12 6.82 12.77 -12.74
N GLY A 13 5.76 12.51 -13.51
CA GLY A 13 5.76 11.43 -14.52
C GLY A 13 5.51 10.02 -13.98
N SER A 14 5.27 9.87 -12.68
CA SER A 14 4.90 8.56 -12.12
C SER A 14 3.59 8.03 -12.70
N PRO A 15 3.53 6.75 -13.13
CA PRO A 15 2.29 6.13 -13.59
C PRO A 15 1.24 6.07 -12.48
N ASP A 16 1.64 5.96 -11.21
CA ASP A 16 0.74 5.92 -10.07
C ASP A 16 -0.04 7.21 -9.90
N ILE A 17 0.61 8.37 -10.15
CA ILE A 17 -0.06 9.68 -10.15
C ILE A 17 -1.15 9.72 -11.22
N THR A 18 -0.84 9.26 -12.42
CA THR A 18 -1.80 9.21 -13.53
C THR A 18 -2.99 8.32 -13.19
N ALA A 19 -2.74 7.13 -12.65
CA ALA A 19 -3.78 6.20 -12.23
C ALA A 19 -4.65 6.77 -11.10
N ALA A 20 -4.04 7.44 -10.11
CA ALA A 20 -4.76 8.07 -9.02
C ALA A 20 -5.69 9.20 -9.51
N ARG A 21 -5.24 10.03 -10.46
CA ARG A 21 -6.06 11.07 -11.08
C ARG A 21 -7.28 10.49 -11.81
N MET A 22 -7.06 9.46 -12.62
CA MET A 22 -8.14 8.76 -13.34
C MET A 22 -9.17 8.17 -12.35
N MET A 23 -8.71 7.53 -11.28
CA MET A 23 -9.60 6.95 -10.27
C MET A 23 -10.35 8.03 -9.50
N SER A 24 -9.69 9.12 -9.15
CA SER A 24 -10.30 10.27 -8.48
C SER A 24 -11.41 10.90 -9.32
N GLU A 25 -11.19 11.09 -10.60
CA GLU A 25 -12.18 11.59 -11.55
C GLU A 25 -13.37 10.64 -11.67
N HIS A 26 -13.10 9.33 -11.80
CA HIS A 26 -14.14 8.30 -11.89
C HIS A 26 -15.03 8.26 -10.63
N LEU A 27 -14.44 8.39 -9.46
CA LEU A 27 -15.17 8.36 -8.19
C LEU A 27 -15.75 9.71 -7.77
N GLY A 28 -15.33 10.80 -8.42
CA GLY A 28 -15.74 12.17 -8.08
C GLY A 28 -15.25 12.61 -6.69
N THR A 29 -13.99 12.30 -6.33
CA THR A 29 -13.42 12.62 -5.03
C THR A 29 -12.82 14.03 -5.01
N ASP A 30 -12.68 14.61 -3.82
CA ASP A 30 -11.82 15.77 -3.56
C ASP A 30 -10.37 15.27 -3.45
N HIS A 31 -9.60 15.45 -4.53
CA HIS A 31 -8.28 14.82 -4.67
C HIS A 31 -7.15 15.79 -4.39
N HIS A 32 -6.30 15.42 -3.44
CA HIS A 32 -5.10 16.17 -3.09
C HIS A 32 -3.85 15.40 -3.48
N GLU A 33 -2.94 16.09 -4.15
CA GLU A 33 -1.72 15.53 -4.70
C GLU A 33 -0.49 16.27 -4.19
N TYR A 34 0.60 15.55 -3.94
CA TYR A 34 1.89 16.15 -3.66
C TYR A 34 2.98 15.47 -4.49
N LEU A 35 3.66 16.25 -5.33
CA LEU A 35 4.81 15.80 -6.12
C LEU A 35 6.08 16.19 -5.37
N PHE A 36 6.87 15.20 -4.99
CA PHE A 36 8.15 15.43 -4.31
C PHE A 36 9.33 15.19 -5.27
N THR A 37 10.42 15.91 -5.02
CA THR A 37 11.68 15.73 -5.77
C THR A 37 12.60 14.69 -5.12
N SER A 38 13.62 14.25 -5.85
CA SER A 38 14.64 13.36 -5.28
C SER A 38 15.43 14.04 -4.15
N GLU A 39 15.66 15.34 -4.24
CA GLU A 39 16.33 16.12 -3.21
C GLU A 39 15.48 16.18 -1.93
N GLU A 40 14.18 16.42 -2.06
CA GLU A 40 13.24 16.38 -0.92
C GLU A 40 13.22 14.99 -0.29
N ALA A 41 13.15 13.93 -1.11
CA ALA A 41 13.19 12.55 -0.63
C ALA A 41 14.47 12.26 0.17
N CYS A 42 15.62 12.69 -0.33
CA CYS A 42 16.89 12.52 0.38
C CYS A 42 16.93 13.34 1.70
N SER A 43 16.37 14.54 1.69
CA SER A 43 16.41 15.44 2.86
C SER A 43 15.64 14.91 4.07
N ILE A 44 14.58 14.11 3.85
CA ILE A 44 13.75 13.56 4.94
C ILE A 44 14.20 12.19 5.43
N ILE A 45 15.25 11.59 4.83
CA ILE A 45 15.75 10.26 5.27
C ILE A 45 16.01 10.20 6.78
N PRO A 46 16.67 11.19 7.41
CA PRO A 46 16.89 11.16 8.86
C PRO A 46 15.58 11.09 9.67
N ASP A 47 14.55 11.83 9.26
CA ASP A 47 13.25 11.81 9.92
C ASP A 47 12.55 10.47 9.75
N VAL A 48 12.60 9.91 8.53
CA VAL A 48 12.04 8.59 8.24
C VAL A 48 12.72 7.51 9.07
N VAL A 49 14.06 7.50 9.16
CA VAL A 49 14.82 6.55 9.99
C VAL A 49 14.46 6.71 11.47
N TYR A 50 14.35 7.95 11.95
CA TYR A 50 13.97 8.24 13.33
C TYR A 50 12.60 7.64 13.70
N HIS A 51 11.60 7.84 12.85
CA HIS A 51 10.25 7.33 13.10
C HIS A 51 10.10 5.83 12.86
N LEU A 52 10.80 5.26 11.84
CA LEU A 52 10.79 3.83 11.57
C LEU A 52 11.53 3.01 12.63
N GLU A 53 12.50 3.61 13.30
CA GLU A 53 13.39 2.92 14.26
C GLU A 53 14.13 1.72 13.65
N THR A 54 14.50 1.82 12.37
CA THR A 54 15.24 0.79 11.64
C THR A 54 16.16 1.39 10.58
N TYR A 55 17.21 0.65 10.22
CA TYR A 55 18.15 0.97 9.15
C TYR A 55 17.97 0.06 7.92
N GLU A 56 16.85 -0.68 7.84
CA GLU A 56 16.56 -1.55 6.70
C GLU A 56 16.32 -0.71 5.42
N PRO A 57 17.22 -0.78 4.41
CA PRO A 57 17.19 0.14 3.26
C PRO A 57 15.90 0.06 2.45
N GLU A 58 15.34 -1.15 2.28
CA GLU A 58 14.12 -1.34 1.50
C GLU A 58 12.92 -0.73 2.21
N LEU A 59 12.86 -0.88 3.52
CA LEU A 59 11.79 -0.31 4.32
C LEU A 59 11.87 1.22 4.35
N ILE A 60 13.07 1.79 4.53
CA ILE A 60 13.29 3.24 4.50
C ILE A 60 12.85 3.80 3.14
N ARG A 61 13.32 3.21 2.04
CA ARG A 61 13.00 3.66 0.69
C ARG A 61 11.49 3.66 0.43
N SER A 62 10.80 2.61 0.85
CA SER A 62 9.34 2.51 0.69
C SER A 62 8.56 3.40 1.66
N ALA A 63 9.14 3.79 2.79
CA ALA A 63 8.51 4.66 3.77
C ALA A 63 8.54 6.15 3.37
N ILE A 64 9.49 6.60 2.54
CA ILE A 64 9.58 7.98 2.11
C ILE A 64 8.28 8.51 1.49
N PRO A 65 7.68 7.86 0.47
CA PRO A 65 6.39 8.30 -0.05
C PRO A 65 5.27 8.25 1.00
N ASN A 66 5.26 7.25 1.87
CA ASN A 66 4.26 7.18 2.95
C ASN A 66 4.39 8.33 3.95
N TYR A 67 5.61 8.78 4.24
CA TYR A 67 5.85 9.95 5.08
C TYR A 67 5.26 11.23 4.46
N PHE A 68 5.50 11.46 3.18
CA PHE A 68 4.93 12.60 2.45
C PHE A 68 3.40 12.51 2.38
N LEU A 69 2.86 11.31 2.13
CA LEU A 69 1.43 11.06 2.07
C LEU A 69 0.75 11.38 3.42
N ALA A 70 1.31 10.88 4.50
CA ALA A 70 0.80 11.13 5.84
C ALA A 70 0.88 12.63 6.20
N ARG A 71 1.98 13.31 5.85
CA ARG A 71 2.16 14.76 6.02
C ARG A 71 1.13 15.56 5.22
N LEU A 72 0.78 15.12 4.02
CA LEU A 72 -0.26 15.75 3.22
C LEU A 72 -1.65 15.54 3.85
N ALA A 73 -2.01 14.27 4.10
CA ALA A 73 -3.33 13.88 4.55
C ALA A 73 -3.67 14.44 5.95
N SER A 74 -2.69 14.54 6.84
CA SER A 74 -2.89 15.08 8.21
C SER A 74 -3.39 16.52 8.27
N LYS A 75 -3.22 17.29 7.18
CA LYS A 75 -3.75 18.65 7.07
C LYS A 75 -5.27 18.70 6.88
N TYR A 76 -5.86 17.61 6.40
CA TYR A 76 -7.28 17.54 6.02
C TYR A 76 -8.08 16.59 6.88
N VAL A 77 -7.49 15.45 7.30
CA VAL A 77 -8.19 14.38 8.01
C VAL A 77 -7.39 13.88 9.20
N LYS A 78 -8.05 13.12 10.09
CA LYS A 78 -7.42 12.43 11.23
C LYS A 78 -7.32 10.92 11.03
N VAL A 79 -8.10 10.38 10.11
CA VAL A 79 -8.18 8.95 9.81
C VAL A 79 -8.13 8.77 8.31
N VAL A 80 -7.36 7.78 7.84
CA VAL A 80 -7.33 7.37 6.43
C VAL A 80 -7.60 5.87 6.30
N LEU A 81 -8.26 5.50 5.22
CA LEU A 81 -8.34 4.11 4.77
C LEU A 81 -7.20 3.86 3.77
N THR A 82 -6.49 2.76 3.94
CA THR A 82 -5.41 2.36 3.04
C THR A 82 -5.63 0.96 2.49
N GLY A 83 -5.10 0.70 1.29
CA GLY A 83 -5.11 -0.62 0.64
C GLY A 83 -4.04 -1.58 1.16
N GLU A 84 -3.37 -1.26 2.28
CA GLU A 84 -2.31 -2.11 2.84
C GLU A 84 -2.83 -3.52 3.12
N GLY A 85 -2.06 -4.53 2.72
CA GLY A 85 -2.43 -5.94 2.85
C GLY A 85 -3.12 -6.53 1.62
N SER A 86 -3.52 -5.73 0.64
CA SER A 86 -4.22 -6.22 -0.56
C SER A 86 -3.33 -7.11 -1.43
N ASP A 87 -2.08 -6.72 -1.67
CA ASP A 87 -1.13 -7.51 -2.49
C ASP A 87 -0.83 -8.86 -1.85
N GLU A 88 -0.74 -8.91 -0.53
CA GLU A 88 -0.50 -10.10 0.26
C GLU A 88 -1.71 -11.03 0.31
N LEU A 89 -2.92 -10.50 0.17
CA LEU A 89 -4.13 -11.31 0.10
C LEU A 89 -4.43 -11.83 -1.31
N PHE A 90 -4.20 -11.00 -2.32
CA PHE A 90 -4.64 -11.25 -3.70
C PHE A 90 -3.50 -11.58 -4.66
N ALA A 91 -2.30 -11.86 -4.16
CA ALA A 91 -1.11 -12.15 -4.97
C ALA A 91 -0.77 -11.03 -5.97
N GLY A 92 -0.85 -9.76 -5.54
CA GLY A 92 -0.67 -8.59 -6.40
C GLY A 92 0.77 -8.35 -6.86
N TYR A 93 1.77 -8.94 -6.19
CA TYR A 93 3.17 -8.78 -6.57
C TYR A 93 3.50 -9.54 -7.84
N LEU A 94 4.28 -8.92 -8.74
CA LEU A 94 4.61 -9.48 -10.05
C LEU A 94 5.26 -10.86 -10.00
N TYR A 95 6.08 -11.14 -8.99
CA TYR A 95 6.78 -12.42 -8.86
C TYR A 95 5.85 -13.63 -8.66
N PHE A 96 4.60 -13.42 -8.23
CA PHE A 96 3.61 -14.49 -8.16
C PHE A 96 3.30 -15.12 -9.52
N ARG A 97 3.57 -14.41 -10.63
CA ARG A 97 3.41 -14.92 -12.01
C ARG A 97 4.36 -16.06 -12.32
N ASP A 98 5.49 -16.13 -11.61
CA ASP A 98 6.51 -17.18 -11.79
C ASP A 98 6.25 -18.41 -10.92
N ALA A 99 5.16 -18.43 -10.16
CA ALA A 99 4.81 -19.53 -9.29
C ALA A 99 4.44 -20.79 -10.12
N PRO A 100 5.01 -21.96 -9.78
CA PRO A 100 4.80 -23.18 -10.58
C PRO A 100 3.37 -23.74 -10.50
N ASN A 101 2.63 -23.41 -9.45
CA ASN A 101 1.25 -23.84 -9.24
C ASN A 101 0.56 -23.05 -8.09
N SER A 102 -0.74 -23.25 -7.94
CA SER A 102 -1.56 -22.59 -6.92
C SER A 102 -1.14 -22.91 -5.48
N ILE A 103 -0.62 -24.11 -5.23
CA ILE A 103 -0.14 -24.49 -3.88
C ILE A 103 1.08 -23.66 -3.50
N ALA A 104 1.99 -23.42 -4.45
CA ALA A 104 3.16 -22.57 -4.23
C ALA A 104 2.75 -21.12 -3.94
N ILE A 105 1.77 -20.59 -4.68
CA ILE A 105 1.19 -19.25 -4.41
C ILE A 105 0.64 -19.18 -2.98
N HIS A 106 -0.21 -20.13 -2.61
CA HIS A 106 -0.84 -20.14 -1.28
C HIS A 106 0.21 -20.24 -0.17
N LYS A 107 1.23 -21.08 -0.35
CA LYS A 107 2.34 -21.19 0.63
C LYS A 107 3.09 -19.87 0.77
N GLU A 108 3.34 -19.19 -0.33
CA GLU A 108 4.03 -17.89 -0.34
C GLU A 108 3.17 -16.79 0.27
N LEU A 109 1.87 -16.72 -0.06
CA LEU A 109 0.94 -15.78 0.57
C LEU A 109 0.96 -15.91 2.10
N ARG A 110 0.89 -17.13 2.62
CA ARG A 110 0.99 -17.38 4.07
C ARG A 110 2.33 -16.93 4.65
N ARG A 111 3.44 -17.15 3.92
CA ARG A 111 4.76 -16.73 4.35
C ARG A 111 4.87 -15.21 4.47
N ILE A 112 4.48 -14.48 3.41
CA ILE A 112 4.56 -13.01 3.43
C ILE A 112 3.61 -12.42 4.47
N PHE A 113 2.41 -12.98 4.60
CA PHE A 113 1.44 -12.54 5.60
C PHE A 113 1.96 -12.66 7.03
N HIS A 114 2.71 -13.75 7.32
CA HIS A 114 3.32 -13.95 8.63
C HIS A 114 4.36 -12.88 8.98
N HIS A 115 5.04 -12.32 7.96
CA HIS A 115 6.07 -11.30 8.14
C HIS A 115 5.57 -9.85 7.96
N LEU A 116 4.31 -9.67 7.59
CA LEU A 116 3.72 -8.38 7.23
C LEU A 116 3.86 -7.32 8.34
N HIS A 117 3.80 -7.74 9.60
CA HIS A 117 3.92 -6.86 10.76
C HIS A 117 5.28 -6.14 10.84
N ASN A 118 6.36 -6.77 10.38
CA ASN A 118 7.72 -6.22 10.42
C ASN A 118 8.09 -5.36 9.20
N VAL A 119 7.23 -5.31 8.19
CA VAL A 119 7.49 -4.61 6.92
C VAL A 119 6.39 -3.60 6.65
N ASN A 120 5.31 -4.04 6.05
CA ASN A 120 4.25 -3.16 5.55
C ASN A 120 3.47 -2.48 6.69
N CYS A 121 3.08 -3.24 7.70
CA CYS A 121 2.35 -2.68 8.85
C CYS A 121 3.23 -1.71 9.64
N GLN A 122 4.48 -2.04 9.89
CA GLN A 122 5.42 -1.15 10.57
C GLN A 122 5.58 0.17 9.80
N ARG A 123 5.80 0.09 8.49
CA ARG A 123 5.92 1.27 7.63
C ARG A 123 4.66 2.12 7.67
N ALA A 124 3.49 1.52 7.43
CA ALA A 124 2.23 2.23 7.39
C ALA A 124 1.93 2.92 8.72
N ASP A 125 2.03 2.19 9.83
CA ASP A 125 1.78 2.69 11.18
C ASP A 125 2.76 3.82 11.56
N ARG A 126 4.06 3.58 11.44
CA ARG A 126 5.08 4.56 11.86
C ARG A 126 5.03 5.85 11.06
N MET A 127 4.79 5.78 9.76
CA MET A 127 4.73 6.97 8.91
C MET A 127 3.45 7.79 9.14
N THR A 128 2.32 7.15 9.38
CA THR A 128 1.08 7.87 9.71
C THR A 128 1.13 8.44 11.11
N MET A 129 1.63 7.71 12.09
CA MET A 129 1.79 8.19 13.47
C MET A 129 2.77 9.36 13.59
N ALA A 130 3.81 9.42 12.74
CA ALA A 130 4.74 10.56 12.68
C ALA A 130 4.03 11.90 12.44
N HIS A 131 2.83 11.86 11.85
CA HIS A 131 2.00 13.03 11.56
C HIS A 131 0.67 13.06 12.33
N GLY A 132 0.49 12.20 13.33
CA GLY A 132 -0.74 12.13 14.14
C GLY A 132 -1.97 11.72 13.34
N LEU A 133 -1.78 10.85 12.34
CA LEU A 133 -2.80 10.31 11.45
C LEU A 133 -3.05 8.84 11.80
N GLU A 134 -4.32 8.43 11.93
CA GLU A 134 -4.71 7.05 12.13
C GLU A 134 -4.90 6.35 10.78
N ALA A 135 -4.16 5.27 10.52
CA ALA A 135 -4.38 4.41 9.37
C ALA A 135 -5.31 3.25 9.72
N ARG A 136 -6.32 3.03 8.90
CA ARG A 136 -7.19 1.85 8.95
C ARG A 136 -6.97 0.99 7.72
N VAL A 137 -6.83 -0.32 7.94
CA VAL A 137 -6.38 -1.31 6.97
C VAL A 137 -7.46 -2.39 6.76
N PRO A 138 -8.53 -2.11 5.99
CA PRO A 138 -9.67 -3.02 5.84
C PRO A 138 -9.29 -4.43 5.34
N PHE A 139 -8.24 -4.54 4.52
CA PHE A 139 -7.77 -5.83 4.02
C PHE A 139 -7.09 -6.70 5.09
N LEU A 140 -6.72 -6.12 6.23
CA LEU A 140 -6.13 -6.83 7.36
C LEU A 140 -7.17 -7.19 8.44
N ASP A 141 -8.46 -6.96 8.18
CA ASP A 141 -9.53 -7.47 9.06
C ASP A 141 -9.53 -9.00 9.06
N PRO A 142 -9.54 -9.68 10.22
CA PRO A 142 -9.49 -11.13 10.31
C PRO A 142 -10.57 -11.84 9.49
N ASN A 143 -11.78 -11.29 9.45
CA ASN A 143 -12.88 -11.89 8.68
C ASN A 143 -12.62 -11.78 7.16
N VAL A 144 -12.02 -10.67 6.69
CA VAL A 144 -11.63 -10.50 5.29
C VAL A 144 -10.52 -11.48 4.93
N ILE A 145 -9.50 -11.59 5.79
CA ILE A 145 -8.39 -12.53 5.60
C ILE A 145 -8.91 -13.96 5.48
N ASP A 146 -9.74 -14.41 6.43
CA ASP A 146 -10.30 -15.75 6.46
C ASP A 146 -11.13 -16.03 5.21
N ALA A 147 -11.99 -15.10 4.81
CA ALA A 147 -12.81 -15.24 3.60
C ALA A 147 -11.95 -15.37 2.33
N VAL A 148 -10.94 -14.50 2.16
CA VAL A 148 -10.07 -14.52 0.98
C VAL A 148 -9.19 -15.77 0.95
N MET A 149 -8.61 -16.18 2.07
CA MET A 149 -7.76 -17.37 2.13
C MET A 149 -8.53 -18.66 1.82
N GLN A 150 -9.83 -18.73 2.12
CA GLN A 150 -10.68 -19.84 1.72
C GLN A 150 -10.93 -19.87 0.20
N VAL A 151 -11.12 -18.71 -0.42
CA VAL A 151 -11.37 -18.59 -1.86
C VAL A 151 -10.11 -18.83 -2.69
N SER A 152 -8.96 -18.36 -2.26
CA SER A 152 -7.71 -18.46 -3.00
C SER A 152 -7.24 -19.90 -3.18
N CYS A 153 -7.55 -20.80 -2.25
CA CYS A 153 -7.30 -22.24 -2.43
C CYS A 153 -8.09 -22.87 -3.59
N LEU A 154 -9.27 -22.30 -3.92
CA LEU A 154 -10.18 -22.87 -4.91
C LEU A 154 -10.05 -22.24 -6.32
N ARG A 155 -9.51 -21.03 -6.42
CA ARG A 155 -9.54 -20.23 -7.67
C ARG A 155 -8.18 -19.71 -8.16
N SER A 156 -7.06 -20.05 -7.55
CA SER A 156 -5.73 -19.55 -7.94
C SER A 156 -5.35 -19.84 -9.40
N SER A 157 -5.99 -20.80 -10.04
CA SER A 157 -5.79 -21.08 -11.47
C SER A 157 -6.54 -20.13 -12.41
N ALA A 158 -7.64 -19.53 -11.99
CA ALA A 158 -8.47 -18.66 -12.84
C ALA A 158 -7.99 -17.20 -12.84
N VAL A 159 -7.58 -16.66 -11.70
CA VAL A 159 -7.16 -15.26 -11.58
C VAL A 159 -5.86 -14.96 -12.32
N LEU A 160 -4.93 -15.92 -12.38
CA LEU A 160 -3.69 -15.78 -13.13
C LEU A 160 -3.88 -15.81 -14.66
N TYR A 161 -4.96 -16.41 -15.16
CA TYR A 161 -5.26 -16.45 -16.59
C TYR A 161 -5.94 -15.17 -17.10
N GLU A 162 -6.74 -14.52 -16.31
CA GLU A 162 -7.44 -13.29 -16.73
C GLU A 162 -6.53 -12.04 -16.73
N CYS A 163 -5.52 -11.97 -15.87
CA CYS A 163 -4.53 -10.89 -15.89
C CYS A 163 -3.54 -10.94 -17.06
N ASN A 164 -3.47 -12.03 -17.81
CA ASN A 164 -2.60 -12.16 -18.99
C ASN A 164 -3.28 -11.72 -20.30
N SER A 165 -4.54 -11.27 -20.25
CA SER A 165 -5.31 -10.86 -21.43
C SER A 165 -5.60 -9.34 -21.49
N LEU A 166 -5.01 -8.55 -20.62
CA LEU A 166 -4.99 -7.10 -20.65
C LEU A 166 -3.58 -6.58 -20.83
#